data_223889cf4596d8087df5c27af46c9f9f
#
_entry.id   223889cf4596d8087df5c27af46c9f9f
#
_cell.length_a   1.000
_cell.length_b   1.000
_cell.length_c   1.000
_cell.angle_alpha   90.00
_cell.angle_beta   90.00
_cell.angle_gamma   90.00
#
_symmetry.space_group_name_H-M   'P 1'
#
loop_
_entity.id
_entity.type
_entity.pdbx_description
1 polymer ?
#
loop_
_entity_poly.entity_id
_entity_poly.type
_entity_poly.pdbx_seq_one_letter_code
_entity_poly.pdbx_strand_id
1 'polypeptide(L)'
;VARSSENLARRHPDPFAPVITSVGLVTALGGTCSQTWKALLAGEAISDHARALIDARPNEARVVALARAAVREASAKNVANASHVPERTALVIGTSKGPIEHWLTPPSHMAESPYIAGGLSPTGLGQIAEELGDELALCGPRLTISAACASGLIALIRAVMLIQNNEADRALVVAAEASVHPLFIGTFHRLGVLATSGVGCRPFDEHREGFLISEAAAAVWLQRGDHHPLETKETSPPIRLAIDGFSLGADATHLTGMDPSGRALRQVIARAIGGGPVDLIHAHGTGTILNDPVELAAINNAIAAHAAVPEIYSHKGALGHSLGASGLVSVALNYLIHSQGLVAPNVKTASPIPSGRLCIQQSIVHRQVKRSVAIAAGFGGAIAAVTLRSV
;
A
#
# COMPACT_ATOMS: atom_id res chain seq x y z
N VAL A 1 -2.35 -13.54 -34.90
CA VAL A 1 -3.20 -12.43 -35.33
C VAL A 1 -2.77 -11.21 -34.56
N ALA A 2 -1.96 -10.36 -35.20
CA ALA A 2 -1.50 -9.09 -34.67
C ALA A 2 -2.67 -8.12 -34.60
N ARG A 3 -3.16 -7.78 -33.42
CA ARG A 3 -4.01 -6.60 -33.22
C ARG A 3 -3.10 -5.38 -33.13
N SER A 4 -3.30 -4.48 -34.04
CA SER A 4 -2.60 -3.23 -34.28
C SER A 4 -2.44 -2.38 -33.02
N SER A 5 -1.24 -1.81 -32.87
CA SER A 5 -0.73 -0.88 -31.85
C SER A 5 -1.33 0.55 -31.94
N GLU A 6 -2.49 0.76 -32.54
CA GLU A 6 -2.98 2.09 -32.94
C GLU A 6 -4.14 2.66 -32.11
N ASN A 7 -4.42 2.16 -30.88
CA ASN A 7 -5.45 2.78 -30.04
C ASN A 7 -4.98 3.02 -28.59
N LEU A 8 -3.90 3.77 -28.42
CA LEU A 8 -3.56 4.50 -27.18
C LEU A 8 -4.24 5.89 -27.18
N ALA A 9 -5.40 6.01 -27.85
CA ALA A 9 -6.23 7.18 -27.78
C ALA A 9 -6.64 7.44 -26.34
N ARG A 10 -6.57 8.69 -25.89
CA ARG A 10 -6.98 9.25 -24.60
C ARG A 10 -8.24 8.52 -24.13
N ARG A 11 -8.08 7.59 -23.17
CA ARG A 11 -9.25 7.01 -22.52
C ARG A 11 -9.95 8.15 -21.81
N HIS A 12 -11.19 8.45 -22.20
CA HIS A 12 -12.05 9.28 -21.37
C HIS A 12 -12.13 8.65 -19.97
N PRO A 13 -12.16 9.46 -18.91
CA PRO A 13 -12.32 8.93 -17.57
C PRO A 13 -13.51 8.00 -17.53
N ASP A 14 -13.29 6.77 -17.07
CA ASP A 14 -14.40 5.83 -16.87
C ASP A 14 -15.26 6.36 -15.72
N PRO A 15 -16.52 6.76 -15.97
CA PRO A 15 -17.40 7.28 -14.92
C PRO A 15 -17.75 6.21 -13.88
N PHE A 16 -17.53 4.93 -14.18
CA PHE A 16 -17.77 3.80 -13.30
C PHE A 16 -16.49 3.36 -12.55
N ALA A 17 -15.35 4.03 -12.77
CA ALA A 17 -14.12 3.68 -12.09
C ALA A 17 -14.32 3.69 -10.57
N PRO A 18 -13.89 2.66 -9.83
CA PRO A 18 -13.97 2.64 -8.38
C PRO A 18 -13.22 3.83 -7.78
N VAL A 19 -13.81 4.42 -6.74
CA VAL A 19 -13.34 5.65 -6.10
C VAL A 19 -12.99 5.37 -4.64
N ILE A 20 -11.82 5.83 -4.22
CA ILE A 20 -11.45 5.89 -2.80
C ILE A 20 -12.20 7.06 -2.17
N THR A 21 -12.93 6.78 -1.09
CA THR A 21 -13.76 7.77 -0.37
C THR A 21 -13.18 8.15 0.99
N SER A 22 -12.44 7.24 1.62
CA SER A 22 -11.77 7.50 2.89
C SER A 22 -10.60 6.56 3.10
N VAL A 23 -9.68 6.99 3.97
CA VAL A 23 -8.51 6.21 4.38
C VAL A 23 -8.29 6.29 5.88
N GLY A 24 -7.69 5.23 6.44
CA GLY A 24 -7.16 5.18 7.79
C GLY A 24 -5.73 4.63 7.77
N LEU A 25 -4.90 5.06 8.70
CA LEU A 25 -3.49 4.75 8.71
C LEU A 25 -2.95 4.67 10.14
N VAL A 26 -2.21 3.60 10.40
CA VAL A 26 -1.45 3.39 11.64
C VAL A 26 -0.01 3.05 11.27
N THR A 27 0.95 3.75 11.85
CA THR A 27 2.37 3.56 11.56
C THR A 27 3.23 3.66 12.82
N ALA A 28 4.53 3.46 12.68
CA ALA A 28 5.50 3.70 13.76
C ALA A 28 5.63 5.18 14.15
N LEU A 29 5.19 6.13 13.32
CA LEU A 29 5.24 7.57 13.58
C LEU A 29 3.88 8.17 13.95
N GLY A 30 2.81 7.38 13.97
CA GLY A 30 1.49 7.88 14.35
C GLY A 30 0.41 6.82 14.30
N GLY A 31 -0.56 6.89 15.23
CA GLY A 31 -1.72 6.01 15.30
C GLY A 31 -2.90 6.45 14.40
N THR A 32 -2.72 7.54 13.64
CA THR A 32 -3.73 8.08 12.71
C THR A 32 -3.09 8.68 11.47
N CYS A 33 -3.87 8.90 10.41
CA CYS A 33 -3.45 9.65 9.21
C CYS A 33 -2.85 11.01 9.58
N SER A 34 -3.53 11.78 10.44
CA SER A 34 -3.10 13.12 10.81
C SER A 34 -1.75 13.13 11.54
N GLN A 35 -1.56 12.22 12.50
CA GLN A 35 -0.30 12.10 13.25
C GLN A 35 0.84 11.68 12.33
N THR A 36 0.64 10.61 11.55
CA THR A 36 1.65 10.12 10.58
C THR A 36 2.00 11.21 9.58
N TRP A 37 1.00 11.91 9.03
CA TRP A 37 1.23 12.96 8.04
C TRP A 37 2.03 14.14 8.61
N LYS A 38 1.68 14.58 9.82
CA LYS A 38 2.43 15.64 10.52
C LYS A 38 3.90 15.26 10.74
N ALA A 39 4.16 14.03 11.19
CA ALA A 39 5.51 13.52 11.38
C ALA A 39 6.31 13.47 10.06
N LEU A 40 5.68 12.99 8.97
CA LEU A 40 6.31 12.96 7.64
C LEU A 40 6.66 14.36 7.12
N LEU A 41 5.79 15.35 7.29
CA LEU A 41 6.05 16.74 6.91
C LEU A 41 7.14 17.37 7.79
N ALA A 42 7.23 16.98 9.06
CA ALA A 42 8.31 17.41 9.95
C ALA A 42 9.67 16.76 9.64
N GLY A 43 9.71 15.80 8.70
CA GLY A 43 10.93 15.07 8.37
C GLY A 43 11.33 14.05 9.43
N GLU A 44 10.40 13.63 10.30
CA GLU A 44 10.64 12.60 11.29
C GLU A 44 10.88 11.25 10.62
N ALA A 45 11.73 10.43 11.22
CA ALA A 45 12.06 9.11 10.72
C ALA A 45 12.41 8.16 11.86
N ILE A 46 12.07 6.88 11.70
CA ILE A 46 12.58 5.84 12.59
C ILE A 46 14.09 5.64 12.40
N SER A 47 14.77 5.28 13.47
CA SER A 47 16.22 5.02 13.47
C SER A 47 16.56 3.54 13.66
N ASP A 48 15.58 2.73 14.03
CA ASP A 48 15.68 1.27 14.20
C ASP A 48 14.37 0.60 13.80
N HIS A 49 14.31 -0.75 13.85
CA HIS A 49 13.07 -1.49 13.68
C HIS A 49 11.99 -0.99 14.62
N ALA A 50 10.82 -0.65 14.11
CA ALA A 50 9.85 0.09 14.90
C ALA A 50 8.45 -0.51 14.85
N ARG A 51 7.87 -0.71 16.04
CA ARG A 51 6.46 -1.07 16.21
C ARG A 51 5.57 0.15 16.02
N ALA A 52 4.37 -0.08 15.52
CA ALA A 52 3.36 0.95 15.46
C ALA A 52 2.84 1.33 16.86
N LEU A 53 2.39 2.58 17.02
CA LEU A 53 1.98 3.17 18.30
C LEU A 53 0.54 2.78 18.67
N ILE A 54 0.28 1.48 18.73
CA ILE A 54 -1.02 0.90 19.09
C ILE A 54 -0.80 -0.29 20.01
N ASP A 55 -1.60 -0.42 21.04
CA ASP A 55 -1.64 -1.57 21.91
C ASP A 55 -2.70 -2.58 21.45
N ALA A 56 -2.34 -3.87 21.47
CA ALA A 56 -3.30 -4.96 21.29
C ALA A 56 -4.00 -5.28 22.61
N ARG A 57 -5.25 -5.74 22.53
CA ARG A 57 -5.98 -6.28 23.68
C ARG A 57 -5.29 -7.56 24.18
N PRO A 58 -5.52 -7.99 25.43
CA PRO A 58 -5.07 -9.31 25.88
C PRO A 58 -5.56 -10.41 24.92
N ASN A 59 -4.67 -11.31 24.53
CA ASN A 59 -4.94 -12.42 23.59
C ASN A 59 -5.34 -12.04 22.15
N GLU A 60 -5.27 -10.76 21.79
CA GLU A 60 -5.48 -10.31 20.43
C GLU A 60 -4.16 -10.36 19.64
N ALA A 61 -4.21 -10.90 18.41
CA ALA A 61 -3.06 -10.78 17.52
C ALA A 61 -2.79 -9.31 17.19
N ARG A 62 -1.54 -8.87 17.34
CA ARG A 62 -1.16 -7.49 17.12
C ARG A 62 -1.54 -6.96 15.75
N VAL A 63 -1.40 -7.80 14.71
CA VAL A 63 -1.78 -7.44 13.35
C VAL A 63 -3.28 -7.13 13.21
N VAL A 64 -4.14 -7.82 13.99
CA VAL A 64 -5.59 -7.55 14.04
C VAL A 64 -5.86 -6.23 14.72
N ALA A 65 -5.17 -5.93 15.83
CA ALA A 65 -5.30 -4.64 16.52
C ALA A 65 -4.94 -3.47 15.60
N LEU A 66 -3.83 -3.58 14.85
CA LEU A 66 -3.41 -2.58 13.86
C LEU A 66 -4.46 -2.40 12.76
N ALA A 67 -4.94 -3.50 12.17
CA ALA A 67 -5.97 -3.50 11.15
C ALA A 67 -7.27 -2.83 11.64
N ARG A 68 -7.74 -3.19 12.84
CA ARG A 68 -8.92 -2.61 13.48
C ARG A 68 -8.80 -1.11 13.69
N ALA A 69 -7.63 -0.63 14.14
CA ALA A 69 -7.40 0.80 14.35
C ALA A 69 -7.46 1.59 13.04
N ALA A 70 -6.82 1.10 11.97
CA ALA A 70 -6.90 1.72 10.65
C ALA A 70 -8.34 1.72 10.09
N VAL A 71 -9.09 0.62 10.28
CA VAL A 71 -10.50 0.51 9.86
C VAL A 71 -11.37 1.53 10.60
N ARG A 72 -11.20 1.68 11.91
CA ARG A 72 -11.96 2.66 12.71
C ARG A 72 -11.76 4.09 12.18
N GLU A 73 -10.53 4.48 11.88
CA GLU A 73 -10.26 5.82 11.33
C GLU A 73 -10.89 5.99 9.95
N ALA A 74 -10.73 5.01 9.04
CA ALA A 74 -11.33 5.07 7.70
C ALA A 74 -12.85 5.15 7.77
N SER A 75 -13.48 4.37 8.66
CA SER A 75 -14.94 4.30 8.81
C SER A 75 -15.53 5.55 9.48
N ALA A 76 -14.84 6.16 10.45
CA ALA A 76 -15.29 7.38 11.11
C ALA A 76 -15.52 8.55 10.14
N LYS A 77 -14.73 8.60 9.05
CA LYS A 77 -14.86 9.61 7.99
C LYS A 77 -15.93 9.26 6.95
N ASN A 78 -16.45 8.04 6.97
CA ASN A 78 -17.40 7.51 5.99
C ASN A 78 -18.86 7.45 6.52
N VAL A 79 -19.12 7.89 7.74
CA VAL A 79 -20.43 7.79 8.43
C VAL A 79 -21.55 8.55 7.72
N ALA A 80 -21.25 9.54 6.89
CA ALA A 80 -22.24 10.27 6.10
C ALA A 80 -22.95 9.42 5.02
N ASN A 81 -22.49 8.20 4.72
CA ASN A 81 -23.05 7.32 3.69
C ASN A 81 -23.73 6.08 4.32
N ALA A 82 -24.71 6.30 5.19
CA ALA A 82 -25.36 5.29 6.03
C ALA A 82 -26.27 4.25 5.30
N SER A 83 -26.30 4.20 3.98
CA SER A 83 -26.92 3.10 3.24
C SER A 83 -25.93 1.94 3.06
N HIS A 84 -25.48 1.36 4.17
CA HIS A 84 -24.63 0.18 4.16
C HIS A 84 -25.45 -1.04 3.73
N VAL A 85 -25.05 -1.71 2.68
CA VAL A 85 -25.60 -3.00 2.26
C VAL A 85 -24.54 -4.05 2.55
N PRO A 86 -24.60 -4.73 3.72
CA PRO A 86 -23.56 -5.68 4.15
C PRO A 86 -23.25 -6.76 3.12
N GLU A 87 -24.30 -7.25 2.42
CA GLU A 87 -24.22 -8.33 1.43
C GLU A 87 -23.43 -7.93 0.17
N ARG A 88 -23.39 -6.62 -0.12
CA ARG A 88 -22.74 -6.07 -1.32
C ARG A 88 -21.42 -5.36 -0.99
N THR A 89 -20.91 -5.53 0.25
CA THR A 89 -19.64 -4.95 0.69
C THR A 89 -18.59 -6.04 0.84
N ALA A 90 -17.55 -6.00 0.02
CA ALA A 90 -16.41 -6.92 0.11
C ALA A 90 -15.41 -6.47 1.18
N LEU A 91 -14.75 -7.43 1.83
CA LEU A 91 -13.59 -7.23 2.69
C LEU A 91 -12.36 -7.90 2.08
N VAL A 92 -11.34 -7.14 1.74
CA VAL A 92 -10.11 -7.67 1.13
C VAL A 92 -8.90 -7.30 1.98
N ILE A 93 -8.25 -8.32 2.53
CA ILE A 93 -7.08 -8.18 3.41
C ILE A 93 -5.81 -8.43 2.63
N GLY A 94 -4.79 -7.58 2.83
CA GLY A 94 -3.42 -7.77 2.37
C GLY A 94 -2.48 -7.96 3.56
N THR A 95 -1.80 -9.11 3.65
CA THR A 95 -0.79 -9.36 4.69
C THR A 95 0.23 -10.38 4.20
N SER A 96 1.48 -10.23 4.59
CA SER A 96 2.52 -11.19 4.22
C SER A 96 2.76 -12.27 5.27
N LYS A 97 2.48 -11.96 6.54
CA LYS A 97 2.75 -12.85 7.68
C LYS A 97 1.51 -13.20 8.50
N GLY A 98 0.49 -12.32 8.49
CA GLY A 98 -0.69 -12.52 9.32
C GLY A 98 -0.39 -12.48 10.83
N PRO A 99 -1.17 -13.23 11.63
CA PRO A 99 -1.08 -13.22 13.11
C PRO A 99 0.09 -14.10 13.60
N ILE A 100 1.32 -13.66 13.39
CA ILE A 100 2.53 -14.42 13.64
C ILE A 100 2.65 -14.90 15.10
N GLU A 101 2.19 -14.10 16.05
CA GLU A 101 2.24 -14.46 17.47
C GLU A 101 1.43 -15.74 17.73
N HIS A 102 0.28 -15.85 17.09
CA HIS A 102 -0.60 -17.04 17.23
C HIS A 102 -0.03 -18.27 16.55
N TRP A 103 0.83 -18.10 15.54
CA TRP A 103 1.51 -19.26 14.93
C TRP A 103 2.62 -19.81 15.82
N LEU A 104 3.32 -18.93 16.52
CA LEU A 104 4.44 -19.30 17.38
C LEU A 104 3.97 -19.80 18.76
N THR A 105 2.92 -19.16 19.29
CA THR A 105 2.35 -19.49 20.61
C THR A 105 0.84 -19.32 20.54
N PRO A 106 0.09 -20.30 20.05
CA PRO A 106 -1.37 -20.24 20.00
C PRO A 106 -1.96 -19.98 21.38
N PRO A 107 -2.91 -19.05 21.52
CA PRO A 107 -3.65 -18.85 22.77
C PRO A 107 -4.30 -20.16 23.26
N SER A 108 -4.32 -20.40 24.57
CA SER A 108 -4.83 -21.66 25.16
C SER A 108 -6.29 -21.96 24.78
N HIS A 109 -7.13 -20.94 24.67
CA HIS A 109 -8.52 -21.10 24.22
C HIS A 109 -8.66 -21.55 22.76
N MET A 110 -7.64 -21.31 21.91
CA MET A 110 -7.62 -21.81 20.53
C MET A 110 -7.22 -23.28 20.44
N ALA A 111 -6.42 -23.78 21.39
CA ALA A 111 -6.03 -25.18 21.42
C ALA A 111 -7.24 -26.12 21.65
N GLU A 112 -8.30 -25.64 22.30
CA GLU A 112 -9.52 -26.38 22.58
C GLU A 112 -10.62 -26.17 21.51
N SER A 113 -10.35 -25.39 20.47
CA SER A 113 -11.32 -25.09 19.42
C SER A 113 -11.64 -26.32 18.57
N PRO A 114 -12.92 -26.66 18.35
CA PRO A 114 -13.32 -27.75 17.45
C PRO A 114 -12.87 -27.53 16.00
N TYR A 115 -12.54 -26.31 15.62
CA TYR A 115 -11.97 -26.00 14.29
C TYR A 115 -10.56 -26.56 14.08
N ILE A 116 -9.77 -26.75 15.16
CA ILE A 116 -8.45 -27.40 15.06
C ILE A 116 -8.63 -28.89 14.77
N ALA A 117 -9.64 -29.54 15.35
CA ALA A 117 -9.96 -30.95 15.09
C ALA A 117 -10.39 -31.18 13.63
N GLY A 118 -10.94 -30.16 12.95
CA GLY A 118 -11.31 -30.21 11.53
C GLY A 118 -10.18 -29.81 10.55
N GLY A 119 -8.95 -29.58 11.04
CA GLY A 119 -7.80 -29.20 10.20
C GLY A 119 -7.79 -27.73 9.74
N LEU A 120 -8.74 -26.92 10.17
CA LEU A 120 -8.75 -25.46 9.93
C LEU A 120 -8.10 -24.77 11.13
N SER A 121 -6.91 -24.18 10.94
CA SER A 121 -6.26 -23.39 11.98
C SER A 121 -6.99 -22.04 12.11
N PRO A 122 -7.55 -21.71 13.28
CA PRO A 122 -8.11 -20.38 13.52
C PRO A 122 -7.04 -19.27 13.54
N THR A 123 -5.78 -19.66 13.44
CA THR A 123 -4.60 -18.76 13.47
C THR A 123 -4.02 -18.51 12.08
N GLY A 124 -4.71 -18.89 11.00
CA GLY A 124 -4.25 -18.73 9.62
C GLY A 124 -4.28 -17.26 9.16
N LEU A 125 -3.75 -17.03 7.94
CA LEU A 125 -3.77 -15.71 7.30
C LEU A 125 -5.17 -15.11 7.21
N GLY A 126 -6.21 -15.93 7.18
CA GLY A 126 -7.62 -15.52 7.12
C GLY A 126 -8.17 -14.88 8.39
N GLN A 127 -7.50 -15.02 9.53
CA GLN A 127 -8.01 -14.54 10.84
C GLN A 127 -8.38 -13.05 10.82
N ILE A 128 -7.58 -12.20 10.14
CA ILE A 128 -7.87 -10.76 10.06
C ILE A 128 -9.20 -10.53 9.34
N ALA A 129 -9.44 -11.25 8.24
CA ALA A 129 -10.68 -11.13 7.46
C ALA A 129 -11.91 -11.64 8.22
N GLU A 130 -11.73 -12.72 8.98
CA GLU A 130 -12.76 -13.30 9.80
C GLU A 130 -13.17 -12.36 10.94
N GLU A 131 -12.21 -11.95 11.80
CA GLU A 131 -12.51 -11.09 12.94
C GLU A 131 -13.09 -9.73 12.53
N LEU A 132 -12.49 -9.05 11.54
CA LEU A 132 -13.00 -7.76 11.08
C LEU A 132 -14.33 -7.90 10.34
N GLY A 133 -14.50 -8.96 9.54
CA GLY A 133 -15.74 -9.21 8.82
C GLY A 133 -16.92 -9.44 9.77
N ASP A 134 -16.71 -10.16 10.86
CA ASP A 134 -17.72 -10.40 11.88
C ASP A 134 -17.99 -9.15 12.74
N GLU A 135 -16.94 -8.44 13.18
CA GLU A 135 -17.07 -7.18 13.93
C GLU A 135 -17.87 -6.11 13.15
N LEU A 136 -17.70 -6.07 11.84
CA LEU A 136 -18.38 -5.12 10.94
C LEU A 136 -19.66 -5.67 10.32
N ALA A 137 -20.06 -6.90 10.65
CA ALA A 137 -21.23 -7.61 10.09
C ALA A 137 -21.24 -7.60 8.54
N LEU A 138 -20.07 -7.74 7.89
CA LEU A 138 -19.95 -7.79 6.44
C LEU A 138 -20.28 -9.19 5.92
N CYS A 139 -21.24 -9.29 5.00
CA CYS A 139 -21.71 -10.54 4.43
C CYS A 139 -21.28 -10.74 2.96
N GLY A 140 -20.62 -9.75 2.36
CA GLY A 140 -20.06 -9.87 1.02
C GLY A 140 -18.78 -10.69 0.96
N PRO A 141 -18.11 -10.75 -0.20
CA PRO A 141 -16.87 -11.52 -0.35
C PRO A 141 -15.79 -11.12 0.65
N ARG A 142 -15.23 -12.10 1.37
CA ARG A 142 -14.10 -11.92 2.29
C ARG A 142 -12.88 -12.64 1.73
N LEU A 143 -11.80 -11.91 1.46
CA LEU A 143 -10.58 -12.44 0.84
C LEU A 143 -9.34 -12.02 1.61
N THR A 144 -8.36 -12.91 1.67
CA THR A 144 -7.00 -12.58 2.15
C THR A 144 -5.99 -12.83 1.03
N ILE A 145 -5.17 -11.84 0.77
CA ILE A 145 -4.11 -11.85 -0.26
C ILE A 145 -2.75 -11.84 0.44
N SER A 146 -1.92 -12.82 0.09
CA SER A 146 -0.52 -12.87 0.51
C SER A 146 0.38 -12.95 -0.72
N ALA A 147 1.15 -11.88 -0.95
CA ALA A 147 2.08 -11.73 -2.08
C ALA A 147 3.32 -10.92 -1.63
N ALA A 148 3.90 -11.31 -0.50
CA ALA A 148 5.02 -10.63 0.14
C ALA A 148 4.76 -9.11 0.26
N CYS A 149 5.73 -8.26 -0.15
CA CYS A 149 5.59 -6.80 -0.02
C CYS A 149 4.54 -6.18 -0.95
N ALA A 150 4.02 -6.92 -1.93
CA ALA A 150 2.97 -6.45 -2.84
C ALA A 150 1.54 -6.75 -2.34
N SER A 151 1.38 -7.47 -1.20
CA SER A 151 0.09 -7.96 -0.69
C SER A 151 -0.99 -6.87 -0.63
N GLY A 152 -0.70 -5.71 -0.04
CA GLY A 152 -1.68 -4.63 0.14
C GLY A 152 -2.12 -4.00 -1.18
N LEU A 153 -1.20 -3.84 -2.13
CA LEU A 153 -1.54 -3.25 -3.43
C LEU A 153 -2.31 -4.24 -4.30
N ILE A 154 -1.98 -5.54 -4.24
CA ILE A 154 -2.73 -6.61 -4.91
C ILE A 154 -4.13 -6.76 -4.29
N ALA A 155 -4.26 -6.63 -2.96
CA ALA A 155 -5.56 -6.61 -2.30
C ALA A 155 -6.44 -5.47 -2.80
N LEU A 156 -5.90 -4.26 -2.98
CA LEU A 156 -6.61 -3.13 -3.58
C LEU A 156 -7.07 -3.46 -5.01
N ILE A 157 -6.18 -3.99 -5.84
CA ILE A 157 -6.51 -4.37 -7.22
C ILE A 157 -7.63 -5.43 -7.24
N ARG A 158 -7.56 -6.42 -6.36
CA ARG A 158 -8.62 -7.44 -6.27
C ARG A 158 -9.96 -6.84 -5.88
N ALA A 159 -9.99 -5.90 -4.94
CA ALA A 159 -11.19 -5.18 -4.55
C ALA A 159 -11.78 -4.36 -5.73
N VAL A 160 -10.91 -3.68 -6.48
CA VAL A 160 -11.33 -2.98 -7.72
C VAL A 160 -11.98 -3.94 -8.70
N MET A 161 -11.39 -5.12 -8.92
CA MET A 161 -11.96 -6.14 -9.83
C MET A 161 -13.31 -6.65 -9.34
N LEU A 162 -13.52 -6.85 -8.02
CA LEU A 162 -14.83 -7.25 -7.47
C LEU A 162 -15.90 -6.22 -7.80
N ILE A 163 -15.58 -4.93 -7.66
CA ILE A 163 -16.51 -3.84 -7.98
C ILE A 163 -16.78 -3.77 -9.49
N GLN A 164 -15.73 -3.83 -10.31
CA GLN A 164 -15.86 -3.77 -11.78
C GLN A 164 -16.66 -4.95 -12.37
N ASN A 165 -16.52 -6.13 -11.74
CA ASN A 165 -17.26 -7.33 -12.14
C ASN A 165 -18.69 -7.39 -11.53
N ASN A 166 -19.12 -6.34 -10.82
CA ASN A 166 -20.41 -6.30 -10.13
C ASN A 166 -20.61 -7.42 -9.07
N GLU A 167 -19.49 -7.93 -8.50
CA GLU A 167 -19.51 -8.88 -7.38
C GLU A 167 -19.68 -8.15 -6.03
N ALA A 168 -19.34 -6.86 -5.99
CA ALA A 168 -19.54 -5.97 -4.86
C ALA A 168 -19.86 -4.54 -5.34
N ASP A 169 -20.57 -3.75 -4.53
CA ASP A 169 -20.81 -2.32 -4.79
C ASP A 169 -19.78 -1.45 -4.06
N ARG A 170 -19.28 -1.96 -2.95
CA ARG A 170 -18.26 -1.34 -2.10
C ARG A 170 -17.22 -2.36 -1.66
N ALA A 171 -16.06 -1.89 -1.27
CA ALA A 171 -15.05 -2.73 -0.68
C ALA A 171 -14.29 -1.97 0.42
N LEU A 172 -14.08 -2.66 1.54
CA LEU A 172 -13.10 -2.28 2.55
C LEU A 172 -11.81 -3.06 2.27
N VAL A 173 -10.76 -2.35 1.89
CA VAL A 173 -9.44 -2.93 1.69
C VAL A 173 -8.59 -2.60 2.91
N VAL A 174 -8.01 -3.61 3.53
CA VAL A 174 -7.13 -3.43 4.70
C VAL A 174 -5.81 -4.14 4.43
N ALA A 175 -4.71 -3.45 4.64
CA ALA A 175 -3.42 -4.13 4.68
C ALA A 175 -2.77 -3.87 6.05
N ALA A 176 -2.33 -4.94 6.71
CA ALA A 176 -1.72 -4.87 8.03
C ALA A 176 -0.53 -5.80 8.15
N GLU A 177 0.48 -5.34 8.88
CA GLU A 177 1.70 -6.11 9.10
C GLU A 177 2.30 -5.79 10.48
N ALA A 178 2.53 -6.82 11.29
CA ALA A 178 3.13 -6.76 12.62
C ALA A 178 4.39 -7.65 12.67
N SER A 179 5.34 -7.38 11.78
CA SER A 179 6.52 -8.23 11.53
C SER A 179 7.79 -7.80 12.27
N VAL A 180 7.70 -6.88 13.23
CA VAL A 180 8.85 -6.53 14.10
C VAL A 180 9.01 -7.62 15.15
N HIS A 181 9.59 -8.73 14.72
CA HIS A 181 9.79 -9.94 15.50
C HIS A 181 11.19 -10.52 15.23
N PRO A 182 11.90 -11.06 16.24
CA PRO A 182 13.26 -11.59 16.07
C PRO A 182 13.44 -12.58 14.93
N LEU A 183 12.43 -13.44 14.69
CA LEU A 183 12.45 -14.40 13.59
C LEU A 183 12.60 -13.73 12.23
N PHE A 184 11.83 -12.67 11.97
CA PHE A 184 11.90 -11.96 10.68
C PHE A 184 13.10 -11.05 10.58
N ILE A 185 13.44 -10.35 11.65
CA ILE A 185 14.66 -9.53 11.70
C ILE A 185 15.87 -10.42 11.41
N GLY A 186 16.02 -11.57 12.08
CA GLY A 186 17.10 -12.51 11.83
C GLY A 186 17.09 -13.07 10.41
N THR A 187 15.93 -13.37 9.83
CA THR A 187 15.82 -13.84 8.46
C THR A 187 16.25 -12.79 7.44
N PHE A 188 15.76 -11.57 7.52
CA PHE A 188 16.12 -10.48 6.61
C PHE A 188 17.57 -10.03 6.81
N HIS A 189 18.09 -10.09 8.04
CA HIS A 189 19.51 -9.85 8.30
C HIS A 189 20.40 -10.86 7.55
N ARG A 190 20.06 -12.14 7.60
CA ARG A 190 20.78 -13.19 6.85
C ARG A 190 20.70 -13.01 5.33
N LEU A 191 19.65 -12.37 4.82
CA LEU A 191 19.50 -12.02 3.41
C LEU A 191 20.31 -10.77 3.02
N GLY A 192 20.90 -10.05 3.99
CA GLY A 192 21.71 -8.85 3.72
C GLY A 192 20.91 -7.67 3.17
N VAL A 193 19.63 -7.55 3.53
CA VAL A 193 18.73 -6.50 3.00
C VAL A 193 18.32 -5.48 4.06
N LEU A 194 18.79 -5.63 5.30
CA LEU A 194 18.51 -4.68 6.38
C LEU A 194 19.58 -3.60 6.45
N ALA A 195 19.13 -2.37 6.69
CA ALA A 195 20.01 -1.25 7.01
C ALA A 195 20.60 -1.39 8.43
N THR A 196 21.77 -0.81 8.63
CA THR A 196 22.39 -0.72 9.95
C THR A 196 21.52 0.12 10.89
N SER A 197 21.31 -0.38 12.12
CA SER A 197 20.62 0.35 13.19
C SER A 197 21.30 1.71 13.44
N GLY A 198 20.50 2.74 13.65
CA GLY A 198 20.97 4.12 13.79
C GLY A 198 21.17 4.86 12.45
N VAL A 199 21.50 4.16 11.37
CA VAL A 199 21.63 4.72 10.01
C VAL A 199 20.27 4.93 9.37
N GLY A 200 19.44 3.90 9.39
CA GLY A 200 18.09 3.91 8.86
C GLY A 200 17.99 3.61 7.37
N CYS A 201 16.77 3.50 6.90
CA CYS A 201 16.45 3.27 5.49
C CYS A 201 16.72 4.55 4.68
N ARG A 202 17.42 4.43 3.54
CA ARG A 202 17.82 5.54 2.66
C ARG A 202 17.40 5.25 1.21
N PRO A 203 16.12 5.34 0.86
CA PRO A 203 15.69 5.11 -0.51
C PRO A 203 16.40 6.06 -1.48
N PHE A 204 16.92 5.52 -2.57
CA PHE A 204 17.58 6.26 -3.65
C PHE A 204 18.87 7.03 -3.27
N ASP A 205 19.43 6.79 -2.10
CA ASP A 205 20.68 7.42 -1.66
C ASP A 205 21.89 6.60 -2.13
N GLU A 206 23.04 7.27 -2.37
CA GLU A 206 24.29 6.58 -2.73
C GLU A 206 24.78 5.65 -1.61
N HIS A 207 24.53 6.00 -0.35
CA HIS A 207 24.93 5.26 0.85
C HIS A 207 23.82 4.35 1.38
N ARG A 208 22.88 3.93 0.54
CA ARG A 208 21.82 2.99 0.93
C ARG A 208 22.39 1.61 1.22
N GLU A 209 21.89 0.97 2.26
CA GLU A 209 22.36 -0.36 2.70
C GLU A 209 21.22 -1.38 2.77
N GLY A 210 19.95 -0.91 2.79
CA GLY A 210 18.78 -1.73 3.00
C GLY A 210 17.64 -0.97 3.68
N PHE A 211 16.71 -1.71 4.28
CA PHE A 211 15.57 -1.13 4.97
C PHE A 211 15.54 -1.51 6.46
N LEU A 212 14.79 -0.76 7.25
CA LEU A 212 14.36 -1.14 8.60
C LEU A 212 12.97 -1.75 8.51
N ILE A 213 12.72 -2.83 9.25
CA ILE A 213 11.38 -3.42 9.35
C ILE A 213 10.55 -2.52 10.26
N SER A 214 9.30 -2.26 9.85
CA SER A 214 8.33 -1.54 10.67
C SER A 214 6.96 -2.20 10.63
N GLU A 215 6.12 -1.85 11.58
CA GLU A 215 4.71 -2.21 11.59
C GLU A 215 3.87 -1.10 11.01
N ALA A 216 2.83 -1.46 10.27
CA ALA A 216 1.80 -0.54 9.85
C ALA A 216 0.49 -1.25 9.51
N ALA A 217 -0.60 -0.49 9.52
CA ALA A 217 -1.84 -0.86 8.88
C ALA A 217 -2.40 0.34 8.11
N ALA A 218 -3.00 0.06 6.95
CA ALA A 218 -3.78 1.01 6.19
C ALA A 218 -5.14 0.40 5.86
N ALA A 219 -6.19 1.22 5.87
CA ALA A 219 -7.53 0.86 5.45
C ALA A 219 -8.02 1.86 4.41
N VAL A 220 -8.71 1.36 3.38
CA VAL A 220 -9.21 2.15 2.25
C VAL A 220 -10.64 1.71 1.95
N TRP A 221 -11.58 2.65 1.97
CA TRP A 221 -12.92 2.44 1.45
C TRP A 221 -12.99 2.74 -0.03
N LEU A 222 -13.46 1.78 -0.79
CA LEU A 222 -13.78 1.88 -2.23
C LEU A 222 -15.27 1.78 -2.45
N GLN A 223 -15.78 2.51 -3.43
CA GLN A 223 -17.14 2.36 -3.96
C GLN A 223 -17.17 2.60 -5.48
N ARG A 224 -18.25 2.20 -6.13
CA ARG A 224 -18.49 2.53 -7.53
C ARG A 224 -18.59 4.04 -7.72
N GLY A 225 -18.05 4.54 -8.82
CA GLY A 225 -18.02 5.97 -9.11
C GLY A 225 -19.43 6.60 -9.26
N ASP A 226 -20.39 5.83 -9.75
CA ASP A 226 -21.79 6.23 -9.99
C ASP A 226 -22.68 6.21 -8.73
N HIS A 227 -22.24 5.57 -7.65
CA HIS A 227 -23.02 5.44 -6.40
C HIS A 227 -22.82 6.58 -5.41
N HIS A 228 -22.19 7.66 -5.80
CA HIS A 228 -21.97 8.77 -4.86
C HIS A 228 -23.11 9.79 -4.95
N PRO A 229 -23.78 10.13 -3.82
CA PRO A 229 -24.67 11.27 -3.78
C PRO A 229 -23.90 12.53 -4.18
N LEU A 230 -24.36 13.22 -5.20
CA LEU A 230 -23.73 14.45 -5.73
C LEU A 230 -23.86 15.66 -4.78
N GLU A 231 -24.59 15.51 -3.68
CA GLU A 231 -24.92 16.61 -2.78
C GLU A 231 -24.48 16.32 -1.34
N THR A 232 -23.24 16.66 -1.01
CA THR A 232 -22.91 16.99 0.38
C THR A 232 -23.08 18.51 0.55
N LYS A 233 -23.86 18.95 1.53
CA LYS A 233 -23.99 20.36 1.94
C LYS A 233 -22.72 20.90 2.61
N GLU A 234 -21.62 20.16 2.52
CA GLU A 234 -20.34 20.58 3.09
C GLU A 234 -19.67 21.63 2.20
N THR A 235 -19.16 22.66 2.82
CA THR A 235 -18.49 23.79 2.18
C THR A 235 -17.19 23.39 1.46
N SER A 236 -16.69 22.16 1.72
CA SER A 236 -15.55 21.56 1.05
C SER A 236 -15.77 20.05 0.97
N PRO A 237 -16.19 19.52 -0.17
CA PRO A 237 -16.36 18.06 -0.31
C PRO A 237 -15.03 17.34 -0.09
N PRO A 238 -15.05 16.17 0.57
CA PRO A 238 -13.84 15.38 0.75
C PRO A 238 -13.26 14.99 -0.61
N ILE A 239 -11.92 14.95 -0.71
CA ILE A 239 -11.27 14.52 -1.94
C ILE A 239 -11.69 13.12 -2.30
N ARG A 240 -11.81 12.87 -3.60
CA ARG A 240 -12.12 11.55 -4.18
C ARG A 240 -11.01 11.19 -5.14
N LEU A 241 -10.51 9.97 -5.02
CA LEU A 241 -9.50 9.45 -5.94
C LEU A 241 -10.06 8.26 -6.72
N ALA A 242 -10.22 8.42 -8.02
CA ALA A 242 -10.55 7.32 -8.91
C ALA A 242 -9.33 6.41 -9.10
N ILE A 243 -9.58 5.10 -9.16
CA ILE A 243 -8.60 4.13 -9.65
C ILE A 243 -8.57 4.26 -11.18
N ASP A 244 -7.56 4.98 -11.68
CA ASP A 244 -7.45 5.35 -13.09
C ASP A 244 -6.78 4.27 -13.96
N GLY A 245 -6.09 3.33 -13.33
CA GLY A 245 -5.47 2.18 -13.96
C GLY A 245 -4.74 1.31 -12.97
N PHE A 246 -4.55 0.06 -13.34
CA PHE A 246 -3.73 -0.87 -12.56
C PHE A 246 -3.10 -1.94 -13.44
N SER A 247 -2.04 -2.56 -12.92
CA SER A 247 -1.42 -3.71 -13.57
C SER A 247 -0.77 -4.62 -12.55
N LEU A 248 -0.79 -5.90 -12.86
CA LEU A 248 -0.10 -6.96 -12.12
C LEU A 248 0.91 -7.63 -13.06
N GLY A 249 2.00 -8.12 -12.49
CA GLY A 249 3.01 -8.89 -13.18
C GLY A 249 3.84 -9.73 -12.23
N ALA A 250 4.69 -10.53 -12.81
CA ALA A 250 5.63 -11.35 -12.06
C ALA A 250 7.03 -11.27 -12.71
N ASP A 251 8.03 -11.16 -11.86
CA ASP A 251 9.44 -11.38 -12.19
C ASP A 251 9.84 -12.74 -11.65
N ALA A 252 10.03 -13.69 -12.51
CA ALA A 252 10.35 -15.07 -12.15
C ALA A 252 11.86 -15.38 -12.21
N THR A 253 12.72 -14.36 -12.17
CA THR A 253 14.17 -14.56 -12.34
C THR A 253 14.86 -15.05 -11.08
N HIS A 254 14.41 -14.61 -9.90
CA HIS A 254 15.02 -14.97 -8.63
C HIS A 254 14.02 -14.86 -7.46
N LEU A 255 14.20 -15.65 -6.38
CA LEU A 255 13.30 -15.64 -5.22
C LEU A 255 13.30 -14.32 -4.45
N THR A 256 14.44 -13.66 -4.33
CA THR A 256 14.61 -12.42 -3.53
C THR A 256 15.22 -11.27 -4.31
N GLY A 257 15.73 -11.52 -5.51
CA GLY A 257 16.27 -10.51 -6.41
C GLY A 257 15.24 -10.05 -7.44
N MET A 258 15.65 -9.09 -8.25
CA MET A 258 14.88 -8.56 -9.38
C MET A 258 15.71 -8.72 -10.66
N ASP A 259 15.06 -8.94 -11.80
CA ASP A 259 15.70 -8.89 -13.13
C ASP A 259 16.45 -7.55 -13.27
N PRO A 260 17.78 -7.56 -13.44
CA PRO A 260 18.55 -6.32 -13.58
C PRO A 260 18.09 -5.43 -14.73
N SER A 261 17.43 -5.98 -15.75
CA SER A 261 16.84 -5.21 -16.85
C SER A 261 15.57 -4.45 -16.45
N GLY A 262 14.94 -4.80 -15.30
CA GLY A 262 13.70 -4.23 -14.82
C GLY A 262 12.51 -4.38 -15.79
N ARG A 263 12.58 -5.32 -16.76
CA ARG A 263 11.60 -5.44 -17.84
C ARG A 263 10.19 -5.68 -17.34
N ALA A 264 10.00 -6.60 -16.40
CA ALA A 264 8.67 -6.90 -15.84
C ALA A 264 8.12 -5.68 -15.09
N LEU A 265 8.93 -5.04 -14.25
CA LEU A 265 8.56 -3.83 -13.51
C LEU A 265 8.17 -2.69 -14.45
N ARG A 266 8.99 -2.40 -15.48
CA ARG A 266 8.68 -1.40 -16.51
C ARG A 266 7.33 -1.67 -17.19
N GLN A 267 7.05 -2.91 -17.57
CA GLN A 267 5.81 -3.27 -18.24
C GLN A 267 4.59 -3.07 -17.33
N VAL A 268 4.70 -3.45 -16.07
CA VAL A 268 3.62 -3.26 -15.07
C VAL A 268 3.35 -1.78 -14.88
N ILE A 269 4.39 -0.96 -14.68
CA ILE A 269 4.25 0.49 -14.51
C ILE A 269 3.63 1.12 -15.77
N ALA A 270 4.15 0.84 -16.95
CA ALA A 270 3.65 1.42 -18.20
C ALA A 270 2.17 1.07 -18.45
N ARG A 271 1.75 -0.16 -18.14
CA ARG A 271 0.34 -0.58 -18.28
C ARG A 271 -0.57 0.11 -17.27
N ALA A 272 -0.13 0.26 -16.01
CA ALA A 272 -0.90 0.94 -14.98
C ALA A 272 -1.07 2.43 -15.28
N ILE A 273 -0.02 3.10 -15.76
CA ILE A 273 -0.06 4.50 -16.15
C ILE A 273 -0.92 4.72 -17.40
N GLY A 274 -0.85 3.82 -18.39
CA GLY A 274 -1.44 4.09 -19.71
C GLY A 274 -0.76 5.31 -20.37
N GLY A 275 -1.51 6.10 -21.14
CA GLY A 275 -0.95 7.18 -21.97
C GLY A 275 -0.89 8.57 -21.32
N GLY A 276 -1.34 8.76 -20.08
CA GLY A 276 -1.47 10.08 -19.47
C GLY A 276 -0.26 10.52 -18.63
N PRO A 277 -0.03 11.84 -18.43
CA PRO A 277 1.03 12.34 -17.57
C PRO A 277 0.78 11.93 -16.11
N VAL A 278 1.87 11.82 -15.34
CA VAL A 278 1.85 11.49 -13.91
C VAL A 278 2.63 12.60 -13.19
N ASP A 279 2.09 13.08 -12.08
CA ASP A 279 2.70 14.12 -11.25
C ASP A 279 3.57 13.55 -10.14
N LEU A 280 3.19 12.38 -9.61
CA LEU A 280 3.86 11.73 -8.48
C LEU A 280 3.98 10.22 -8.73
N ILE A 281 5.14 9.68 -8.46
CA ILE A 281 5.40 8.25 -8.40
C ILE A 281 5.78 7.87 -6.96
N HIS A 282 4.89 7.15 -6.29
CA HIS A 282 5.15 6.56 -4.99
C HIS A 282 5.79 5.20 -5.22
N ALA A 283 7.11 5.19 -5.21
CA ALA A 283 7.91 4.04 -5.57
C ALA A 283 7.91 2.94 -4.50
N HIS A 284 8.32 1.75 -4.89
CA HIS A 284 8.64 0.70 -3.93
C HIS A 284 9.81 1.12 -3.04
N GLY A 285 10.90 1.65 -3.61
CA GLY A 285 11.97 2.40 -2.96
C GLY A 285 12.40 1.86 -1.60
N THR A 286 13.06 0.70 -1.59
CA THR A 286 13.42 0.00 -0.35
C THR A 286 14.71 0.47 0.29
N GLY A 287 15.50 1.29 -0.39
CA GLY A 287 16.85 1.66 0.06
C GLY A 287 17.86 0.52 -0.07
N THR A 288 17.55 -0.52 -0.86
CA THR A 288 18.49 -1.62 -1.12
C THR A 288 19.39 -1.31 -2.31
N ILE A 289 20.60 -1.86 -2.27
CA ILE A 289 21.62 -1.64 -3.29
C ILE A 289 21.12 -2.09 -4.67
N LEU A 290 20.41 -3.21 -4.74
CA LEU A 290 19.96 -3.82 -5.99
C LEU A 290 18.65 -3.24 -6.52
N ASN A 291 17.64 -3.01 -5.65
CA ASN A 291 16.31 -2.60 -6.11
C ASN A 291 16.30 -1.18 -6.68
N ASP A 292 16.82 -0.21 -5.94
CA ASP A 292 16.59 1.19 -6.23
C ASP A 292 17.09 1.65 -7.62
N PRO A 293 18.28 1.25 -8.10
CA PRO A 293 18.72 1.62 -9.45
C PRO A 293 17.87 0.97 -10.54
N VAL A 294 17.48 -0.30 -10.37
CA VAL A 294 16.64 -1.02 -11.32
C VAL A 294 15.24 -0.40 -11.38
N GLU A 295 14.68 -0.03 -10.23
CA GLU A 295 13.38 0.61 -10.16
C GLU A 295 13.40 1.99 -10.82
N LEU A 296 14.39 2.85 -10.54
CA LEU A 296 14.53 4.15 -11.20
C LEU A 296 14.65 4.02 -12.72
N ALA A 297 15.45 3.07 -13.20
CA ALA A 297 15.60 2.81 -14.63
C ALA A 297 14.29 2.32 -15.27
N ALA A 298 13.57 1.41 -14.59
CA ALA A 298 12.29 0.90 -15.07
C ALA A 298 11.22 2.00 -15.13
N ILE A 299 11.14 2.87 -14.12
CA ILE A 299 10.24 4.02 -14.08
C ILE A 299 10.57 5.00 -15.21
N ASN A 300 11.83 5.44 -15.35
CA ASN A 300 12.25 6.35 -16.42
C ASN A 300 11.87 5.83 -17.80
N ASN A 301 12.08 4.54 -18.04
CA ASN A 301 11.71 3.91 -19.31
C ASN A 301 10.19 3.81 -19.50
N ALA A 302 9.42 3.62 -18.43
CA ALA A 302 7.96 3.56 -18.50
C ALA A 302 7.33 4.92 -18.86
N ILE A 303 7.94 6.02 -18.39
CA ILE A 303 7.44 7.38 -18.60
C ILE A 303 8.17 8.14 -19.71
N ALA A 304 9.04 7.50 -20.47
CA ALA A 304 9.92 8.16 -21.46
C ALA A 304 9.17 9.02 -22.49
N ALA A 305 7.95 8.62 -22.86
CA ALA A 305 7.09 9.37 -23.78
C ALA A 305 6.33 10.55 -23.14
N HIS A 306 6.40 10.70 -21.80
CA HIS A 306 5.67 11.75 -21.09
C HIS A 306 6.51 13.05 -21.04
N ALA A 307 5.86 14.19 -21.26
CA ALA A 307 6.56 15.49 -21.19
C ALA A 307 6.82 15.94 -19.74
N ALA A 308 5.95 15.55 -18.80
CA ALA A 308 6.05 15.94 -17.40
C ALA A 308 7.21 15.25 -16.68
N VAL A 309 7.81 15.95 -15.72
CA VAL A 309 8.79 15.43 -14.76
C VAL A 309 8.04 15.14 -13.46
N PRO A 310 7.80 13.87 -13.10
CA PRO A 310 7.12 13.54 -11.86
C PRO A 310 8.07 13.64 -10.66
N GLU A 311 7.48 13.98 -9.50
CA GLU A 311 8.12 13.74 -8.22
C GLU A 311 8.21 12.22 -7.98
N ILE A 312 9.32 11.76 -7.40
CA ILE A 312 9.42 10.41 -6.87
C ILE A 312 9.51 10.44 -5.35
N TYR A 313 8.74 9.60 -4.70
CA TYR A 313 8.63 9.53 -3.25
C TYR A 313 8.68 8.09 -2.76
N SER A 314 9.35 7.86 -1.64
CA SER A 314 9.27 6.63 -0.85
C SER A 314 9.14 6.96 0.64
N HIS A 315 8.03 6.56 1.24
CA HIS A 315 7.80 6.72 2.68
C HIS A 315 8.75 5.88 3.54
N LYS A 316 9.46 4.91 2.95
CA LYS A 316 10.29 3.96 3.70
C LYS A 316 11.50 4.59 4.38
N GLY A 317 11.97 5.74 3.86
CA GLY A 317 13.00 6.52 4.55
C GLY A 317 12.56 7.02 5.92
N ALA A 318 11.27 7.35 6.06
CA ALA A 318 10.67 7.82 7.32
C ALA A 318 10.10 6.66 8.15
N LEU A 319 9.23 5.85 7.54
CA LEU A 319 8.41 4.86 8.24
C LEU A 319 9.06 3.47 8.34
N GLY A 320 10.18 3.22 7.63
CA GLY A 320 10.66 1.87 7.40
C GLY A 320 9.78 1.08 6.44
N HIS A 321 10.07 -0.20 6.31
CA HIS A 321 9.34 -1.11 5.41
C HIS A 321 8.35 -1.97 6.19
N SER A 322 7.07 -1.68 6.02
CA SER A 322 5.97 -2.44 6.62
C SER A 322 5.52 -3.64 5.76
N LEU A 323 6.45 -4.24 5.04
CA LEU A 323 6.29 -5.47 4.25
C LEU A 323 4.95 -5.52 3.49
N GLY A 324 4.07 -6.48 3.82
CA GLY A 324 2.79 -6.68 3.15
C GLY A 324 1.84 -5.48 3.19
N ALA A 325 1.93 -4.63 4.20
CA ALA A 325 1.10 -3.42 4.31
C ALA A 325 1.59 -2.26 3.44
N SER A 326 2.88 -2.22 3.07
CA SER A 326 3.56 -1.07 2.47
C SER A 326 2.86 -0.50 1.23
N GLY A 327 2.36 -1.36 0.33
CA GLY A 327 1.68 -0.90 -0.89
C GLY A 327 0.38 -0.13 -0.61
N LEU A 328 -0.42 -0.54 0.37
CA LEU A 328 -1.63 0.16 0.74
C LEU A 328 -1.33 1.42 1.59
N VAL A 329 -0.24 1.41 2.38
CA VAL A 329 0.30 2.62 3.03
C VAL A 329 0.64 3.67 1.98
N SER A 330 1.28 3.29 0.86
CA SER A 330 1.54 4.22 -0.26
C SER A 330 0.25 4.85 -0.80
N VAL A 331 -0.81 4.06 -0.94
CA VAL A 331 -2.12 4.55 -1.42
C VAL A 331 -2.76 5.52 -0.42
N ALA A 332 -2.74 5.20 0.88
CA ALA A 332 -3.27 6.07 1.92
C ALA A 332 -2.49 7.41 1.98
N LEU A 333 -1.17 7.36 1.85
CA LEU A 333 -0.34 8.57 1.79
C LEU A 333 -0.59 9.37 0.49
N ASN A 334 -0.79 8.71 -0.65
CA ASN A 334 -1.16 9.40 -1.89
C ASN A 334 -2.50 10.13 -1.73
N TYR A 335 -3.48 9.52 -1.02
CA TYR A 335 -4.73 10.20 -0.69
C TYR A 335 -4.49 11.50 0.08
N LEU A 336 -3.59 11.49 1.08
CA LEU A 336 -3.23 12.69 1.85
C LEU A 336 -2.49 13.71 0.99
N ILE A 337 -1.56 13.28 0.14
CA ILE A 337 -0.82 14.13 -0.80
C ILE A 337 -1.78 14.86 -1.75
N HIS A 338 -2.71 14.14 -2.37
CA HIS A 338 -3.73 14.73 -3.25
C HIS A 338 -4.64 15.71 -2.50
N SER A 339 -5.01 15.36 -1.25
CA SER A 339 -5.88 16.19 -0.40
C SER A 339 -5.22 17.48 0.05
N GLN A 340 -3.93 17.44 0.38
CA GLN A 340 -3.21 18.56 0.99
C GLN A 340 -2.44 19.41 -0.04
N GLY A 341 -2.19 18.89 -1.24
CA GLY A 341 -1.32 19.54 -2.22
C GLY A 341 0.14 19.65 -1.77
N LEU A 342 0.57 18.73 -0.92
CA LEU A 342 1.93 18.68 -0.37
C LEU A 342 2.53 17.30 -0.64
N VAL A 343 3.80 17.26 -1.06
CA VAL A 343 4.59 16.02 -1.11
C VAL A 343 5.62 16.09 0.02
N ALA A 344 5.64 15.07 0.87
CA ALA A 344 6.60 14.99 1.97
C ALA A 344 8.03 14.75 1.43
N PRO A 345 9.08 15.14 2.18
CA PRO A 345 10.46 14.92 1.75
C PRO A 345 10.83 13.45 1.71
N ASN A 346 11.75 13.08 0.81
CA ASN A 346 12.47 11.80 0.91
C ASN A 346 13.52 11.93 2.01
N VAL A 347 13.12 11.65 3.25
CA VAL A 347 14.01 11.77 4.40
C VAL A 347 15.16 10.75 4.30
N LYS A 348 16.34 11.13 4.84
CA LYS A 348 17.59 10.35 4.81
C LYS A 348 18.18 10.12 3.40
N THR A 349 17.63 10.71 2.36
CA THR A 349 18.22 10.73 1.02
C THR A 349 19.05 11.99 0.86
N ALA A 350 20.29 11.98 1.36
CA ALA A 350 21.19 13.14 1.35
C ALA A 350 21.96 13.27 0.03
N SER A 351 22.36 12.16 -0.56
CA SER A 351 23.12 12.06 -1.82
C SER A 351 22.36 11.17 -2.81
N PRO A 352 21.37 11.71 -3.53
CA PRO A 352 20.57 10.90 -4.44
C PRO A 352 21.39 10.27 -5.56
N ILE A 353 21.16 8.98 -5.85
CA ILE A 353 21.70 8.33 -7.05
C ILE A 353 21.08 8.93 -8.31
N PRO A 354 21.73 8.78 -9.49
CA PRO A 354 21.20 9.29 -10.74
C PRO A 354 19.76 8.86 -11.00
N SER A 355 18.84 9.81 -11.02
CA SER A 355 17.38 9.59 -11.11
C SER A 355 16.82 9.80 -12.51
N GLY A 356 17.64 10.18 -13.48
CA GLY A 356 17.22 10.47 -14.85
C GLY A 356 16.25 11.67 -14.89
N ARG A 357 15.00 11.44 -15.32
CA ARG A 357 13.96 12.45 -15.40
C ARG A 357 13.11 12.60 -14.13
N LEU A 358 13.43 11.84 -13.07
CA LEU A 358 12.67 11.86 -11.83
C LEU A 358 13.22 12.89 -10.86
N CYS A 359 12.34 13.52 -10.10
CA CYS A 359 12.71 14.55 -9.12
C CYS A 359 12.66 13.94 -7.71
N ILE A 360 13.83 13.72 -7.10
CA ILE A 360 13.95 13.23 -5.71
C ILE A 360 14.06 14.45 -4.79
N GLN A 361 12.97 14.82 -4.13
CA GLN A 361 12.93 15.98 -3.26
C GLN A 361 13.35 15.64 -1.83
N GLN A 362 14.19 16.51 -1.25
CA GLN A 362 14.66 16.42 0.13
C GLN A 362 13.92 17.40 1.07
N SER A 363 13.01 18.19 0.54
CA SER A 363 12.16 19.14 1.25
C SER A 363 10.72 18.97 0.85
N ILE A 364 9.80 19.57 1.60
CA ILE A 364 8.38 19.59 1.25
C ILE A 364 8.20 20.28 -0.10
N VAL A 365 7.41 19.66 -0.98
CA VAL A 365 7.02 20.25 -2.26
C VAL A 365 5.55 20.64 -2.21
N HIS A 366 5.26 21.90 -2.48
CA HIS A 366 3.89 22.40 -2.72
C HIS A 366 3.51 22.10 -4.16
N ARG A 367 2.68 21.08 -4.37
CA ARG A 367 2.26 20.65 -5.71
C ARG A 367 0.88 20.04 -5.66
N GLN A 368 -0.04 20.63 -6.41
CA GLN A 368 -1.33 19.99 -6.64
C GLN A 368 -1.13 18.76 -7.52
N VAL A 369 -1.14 17.59 -6.89
CA VAL A 369 -1.04 16.29 -7.57
C VAL A 369 -2.41 15.94 -8.14
N LYS A 370 -2.51 15.80 -9.45
CA LYS A 370 -3.74 15.36 -10.13
C LYS A 370 -3.73 13.88 -10.42
N ARG A 371 -2.54 13.30 -10.64
CA ARG A 371 -2.39 11.90 -10.98
C ARG A 371 -1.12 11.33 -10.36
N SER A 372 -1.26 10.23 -9.62
CA SER A 372 -0.15 9.55 -8.96
C SER A 372 -0.15 8.05 -9.26
N VAL A 373 1.02 7.41 -9.10
CA VAL A 373 1.18 5.95 -9.23
C VAL A 373 1.78 5.41 -7.94
N ALA A 374 1.20 4.35 -7.38
CA ALA A 374 1.79 3.56 -6.31
C ALA A 374 2.36 2.25 -6.89
N ILE A 375 3.58 1.89 -6.50
CA ILE A 375 4.30 0.71 -6.98
C ILE A 375 4.66 -0.17 -5.79
N ALA A 376 4.49 -1.48 -5.95
CA ALA A 376 4.96 -2.49 -5.00
C ALA A 376 5.61 -3.65 -5.73
N ALA A 377 6.77 -4.09 -5.23
CA ALA A 377 7.47 -5.28 -5.68
C ALA A 377 7.76 -6.18 -4.47
N GLY A 378 7.43 -7.46 -4.57
CA GLY A 378 7.57 -8.43 -3.48
C GLY A 378 8.57 -9.52 -3.81
N PHE A 379 9.23 -10.06 -2.79
CA PHE A 379 9.98 -11.30 -2.93
C PHE A 379 9.07 -12.40 -3.50
N GLY A 380 9.63 -13.29 -4.31
CA GLY A 380 8.86 -14.21 -5.14
C GLY A 380 8.39 -13.59 -6.47
N GLY A 381 8.77 -12.34 -6.74
CA GLY A 381 8.59 -11.67 -8.03
C GLY A 381 7.25 -11.00 -8.24
N ALA A 382 6.35 -10.97 -7.25
CA ALA A 382 5.06 -10.28 -7.39
C ALA A 382 5.25 -8.77 -7.58
N ILE A 383 4.66 -8.19 -8.63
CA ILE A 383 4.74 -6.77 -8.95
C ILE A 383 3.33 -6.23 -9.15
N ALA A 384 3.05 -5.08 -8.56
CA ALA A 384 1.79 -4.38 -8.71
C ALA A 384 2.01 -2.87 -8.88
N ALA A 385 1.20 -2.23 -9.71
CA ALA A 385 1.13 -0.78 -9.81
C ALA A 385 -0.34 -0.32 -9.95
N VAL A 386 -0.67 0.77 -9.28
CA VAL A 386 -2.01 1.39 -9.30
C VAL A 386 -1.88 2.87 -9.54
N THR A 387 -2.62 3.38 -10.50
CA THR A 387 -2.71 4.82 -10.81
C THR A 387 -3.97 5.39 -10.19
N LEU A 388 -3.79 6.51 -9.49
CA LEU A 388 -4.84 7.27 -8.81
C LEU A 388 -4.99 8.62 -9.49
N ARG A 389 -6.24 9.09 -9.62
CA ARG A 389 -6.55 10.39 -10.21
C ARG A 389 -7.61 11.13 -9.37
N SER A 390 -7.36 12.42 -9.11
CA SER A 390 -8.36 13.31 -8.48
C SER A 390 -9.60 13.46 -9.38
N VAL A 391 -10.80 13.37 -8.80
CA VAL A 391 -12.09 13.52 -9.48
C VAL A 391 -12.99 14.48 -8.72
#